data_04ccb4bbf1c4908156b447b6ffc1e753
#
_entry.id   04ccb4bbf1c4908156b447b6ffc1e753
#
_cell.length_a   1.000
_cell.length_b   1.000
_cell.length_c   1.000
_cell.angle_alpha   90.00
_cell.angle_beta   90.00
_cell.angle_gamma   90.00
#
_symmetry.space_group_name_H-M   'P 1'
#
loop_
_entity.id
_entity.type
_entity.pdbx_description
1 polymer ?
#
loop_
_entity_poly.entity_id
_entity_poly.type
_entity_poly.pdbx_seq_one_letter_code
_entity_poly.pdbx_strand_id
1 'polypeptide(L)'
;MRSDLKTDVKIGCVAVEDATPEAATDPRVVLTEEDVLDKITLGLSALFGLREDTHLVGNQYSVLAAAAPIAQLAWQPVSSVLIVKIRHRVLMPAMILGWGLFEAGCLPLFSIITSQWYRRSEQPIRVALWFGTNGLATMVAAILSYGLGRIESTVLAPWQWIYLVTGLLTIISVPFIYWRLDDDIRTARFLTPEERAQALERLRANQTGAGTQEYQWKQVLETFTDIKCYLFGAMSLAICIGAQMAVTFGPLILKSFGFDTYKTTLLNIPFGALQCIVVLSAAWVTVRTRWKSLALGFMLVFILVGLVLLYTLPRDKSHIPGLLLAYYFLAFIFGCVNLIVSWILANTAGQTKKSTMMAVFNAAASVGAIVGPLLFDAADAPEYRAGIRSTMGVFAGMFAIVLLQVGNLMLLNKLQVRRRIANNKPAHIHDHSMDDKYVDIRTGNAGTTGDRAFAGLTDRDNDEFVYVY
;
A
#
# COMPACT_ATOMS: atom_id res chain seq x y z
N MET A 1 11.58 -35.47 -52.80
CA MET A 1 12.64 -35.63 -51.83
C MET A 1 12.68 -34.31 -51.01
N ARG A 2 11.83 -34.22 -50.04
CA ARG A 2 11.78 -33.16 -49.00
C ARG A 2 11.38 -33.87 -47.73
N SER A 3 12.36 -34.20 -46.91
CA SER A 3 12.18 -34.84 -45.62
C SER A 3 12.07 -33.77 -44.53
N ASP A 4 11.00 -33.83 -43.87
CA ASP A 4 10.65 -33.52 -42.49
C ASP A 4 11.80 -33.16 -41.57
N LEU A 5 11.67 -31.97 -40.97
CA LEU A 5 12.28 -31.61 -39.67
C LEU A 5 11.15 -31.04 -38.79
N LYS A 6 10.36 -31.93 -38.22
CA LYS A 6 9.57 -31.65 -37.03
C LYS A 6 10.51 -31.71 -35.83
N THR A 7 10.97 -30.57 -35.38
CA THR A 7 11.59 -30.43 -34.08
C THR A 7 10.47 -30.21 -33.07
N ASP A 8 10.04 -31.30 -32.44
CA ASP A 8 9.24 -31.27 -31.21
C ASP A 8 10.05 -30.63 -30.11
N VAL A 9 9.90 -29.33 -29.93
CA VAL A 9 10.33 -28.65 -28.72
C VAL A 9 9.30 -28.98 -27.65
N LYS A 10 9.53 -30.06 -26.90
CA LYS A 10 8.90 -30.27 -25.60
C LYS A 10 9.35 -29.15 -24.69
N ILE A 11 8.54 -28.09 -24.57
CA ILE A 11 8.68 -27.09 -23.51
C ILE A 11 8.31 -27.81 -22.22
N GLY A 12 9.35 -28.28 -21.51
CA GLY A 12 9.20 -28.77 -20.17
C GLY A 12 8.67 -27.61 -19.32
N CYS A 13 7.45 -27.77 -18.80
CA CYS A 13 6.97 -26.96 -17.69
C CYS A 13 7.89 -27.20 -16.50
N VAL A 14 8.96 -26.43 -16.37
CA VAL A 14 9.66 -26.31 -15.11
C VAL A 14 8.72 -25.51 -14.22
N ALA A 15 8.12 -26.20 -13.28
CA ALA A 15 7.34 -25.61 -12.19
C ALA A 15 8.26 -24.67 -11.43
N VAL A 16 8.07 -23.36 -11.60
CA VAL A 16 8.60 -22.35 -10.71
C VAL A 16 7.67 -22.33 -9.48
N GLU A 17 7.51 -23.50 -8.86
CA GLU A 17 6.70 -23.67 -7.65
C GLU A 17 7.54 -23.52 -6.37
N ASP A 18 8.88 -23.52 -6.48
CA ASP A 18 9.79 -23.43 -5.33
C ASP A 18 10.59 -22.12 -5.31
N ALA A 19 9.90 -20.98 -5.28
CA ALA A 19 10.52 -19.76 -4.80
C ALA A 19 10.44 -19.72 -3.26
N THR A 20 11.20 -20.60 -2.62
CA THR A 20 11.50 -20.58 -1.21
C THR A 20 12.73 -19.70 -0.95
N PRO A 21 13.09 -19.39 0.19
CA PRO A 21 12.88 -18.33 1.17
C PRO A 21 13.67 -17.04 0.89
N GLU A 22 13.84 -16.60 -0.33
CA GLU A 22 14.45 -15.28 -0.66
C GLU A 22 13.55 -14.08 -0.32
N ALA A 23 12.31 -14.32 0.14
CA ALA A 23 11.40 -13.26 0.55
C ALA A 23 11.93 -12.42 1.73
N ALA A 24 12.76 -12.99 2.59
CA ALA A 24 13.34 -12.30 3.75
C ALA A 24 14.52 -11.38 3.37
N THR A 25 15.05 -11.48 2.17
CA THR A 25 16.17 -10.65 1.67
C THR A 25 15.80 -9.79 0.47
N ASP A 26 14.51 -9.69 0.13
CA ASP A 26 14.04 -8.78 -0.91
C ASP A 26 14.26 -7.33 -0.42
N PRO A 27 15.08 -6.51 -1.11
CA PRO A 27 15.33 -5.13 -0.71
C PRO A 27 14.05 -4.29 -0.63
N ARG A 28 12.97 -4.69 -1.28
CA ARG A 28 11.67 -4.06 -1.20
C ARG A 28 11.01 -4.21 0.17
N VAL A 29 11.27 -5.31 0.87
CA VAL A 29 10.78 -5.57 2.23
C VAL A 29 11.46 -4.63 3.22
N VAL A 30 12.78 -4.46 3.11
CA VAL A 30 13.57 -3.59 4.00
C VAL A 30 13.14 -2.13 3.89
N LEU A 31 12.82 -1.66 2.68
CA LEU A 31 12.46 -0.26 2.42
C LEU A 31 11.16 0.21 3.09
N THR A 32 10.16 -0.67 3.12
CA THR A 32 8.87 -0.35 3.75
C THR A 32 8.96 -0.35 5.28
N GLU A 33 9.87 -1.11 5.86
CA GLU A 33 10.11 -1.10 7.30
C GLU A 33 10.62 0.27 7.78
N GLU A 34 11.52 0.90 7.04
CA GLU A 34 12.11 2.19 7.39
C GLU A 34 11.09 3.33 7.33
N ASP A 35 10.23 3.35 6.29
CA ASP A 35 9.17 4.34 6.10
C ASP A 35 8.20 4.39 7.31
N VAL A 36 7.88 3.24 7.84
CA VAL A 36 6.94 3.12 8.97
C VAL A 36 7.64 3.33 10.30
N LEU A 37 8.91 2.94 10.43
CA LEU A 37 9.70 3.21 11.62
C LEU A 37 9.71 4.71 11.94
N ASP A 38 9.97 5.56 10.95
CA ASP A 38 10.03 7.01 11.13
C ASP A 38 8.69 7.60 11.58
N LYS A 39 7.57 7.14 11.00
CA LYS A 39 6.22 7.61 11.38
C LYS A 39 5.82 7.19 12.78
N ILE A 40 6.08 5.94 13.14
CA ILE A 40 5.74 5.40 14.47
C ILE A 40 6.63 6.01 15.54
N THR A 41 7.88 6.35 15.19
CA THR A 41 8.84 6.97 16.10
C THR A 41 8.30 8.27 16.71
N LEU A 42 7.57 9.10 15.95
CA LEU A 42 6.95 10.31 16.46
C LEU A 42 5.96 10.02 17.61
N GLY A 43 5.07 9.03 17.42
CA GLY A 43 4.08 8.63 18.44
C GLY A 43 4.73 8.05 19.69
N LEU A 44 5.76 7.22 19.53
CA LEU A 44 6.51 6.66 20.66
C LEU A 44 7.38 7.69 21.36
N SER A 45 8.06 8.58 20.63
CA SER A 45 8.88 9.66 21.19
C SER A 45 8.07 10.62 22.06
N ALA A 46 6.78 10.81 21.75
CA ALA A 46 5.88 11.59 22.59
C ALA A 46 5.67 10.97 23.99
N LEU A 47 5.85 9.65 24.15
CA LEU A 47 5.82 8.97 25.44
C LEU A 47 7.13 9.19 26.26
N PHE A 48 8.24 9.48 25.58
CA PHE A 48 9.58 9.60 26.17
C PHE A 48 10.06 11.05 26.30
N GLY A 49 9.15 12.01 26.42
CA GLY A 49 9.44 13.39 26.79
C GLY A 49 9.61 14.35 25.61
N LEU A 50 9.36 13.95 24.37
CA LEU A 50 9.46 14.84 23.20
C LEU A 50 8.64 16.12 23.38
N ARG A 51 7.41 16.03 23.90
CA ARG A 51 6.50 17.16 24.04
C ARG A 51 6.95 18.13 25.13
N GLU A 52 7.47 17.59 26.23
CA GLU A 52 7.96 18.32 27.37
C GLU A 52 9.27 19.05 27.07
N ASP A 53 10.25 18.35 26.49
CA ASP A 53 11.57 18.89 26.16
C ASP A 53 11.53 19.96 25.06
N THR A 54 10.60 19.82 24.12
CA THR A 54 10.41 20.78 23.02
C THR A 54 9.37 21.86 23.35
N HIS A 55 8.80 21.86 24.56
CA HIS A 55 7.80 22.82 25.04
C HIS A 55 6.59 22.97 24.11
N LEU A 56 6.09 21.87 23.50
CA LEU A 56 4.95 21.90 22.60
C LEU A 56 3.65 22.14 23.38
N VAL A 57 2.93 23.21 23.02
CA VAL A 57 1.69 23.64 23.67
C VAL A 57 0.49 23.49 22.73
N GLY A 58 -0.66 23.09 23.28
CA GLY A 58 -1.93 22.99 22.53
C GLY A 58 -1.82 22.04 21.32
N ASN A 59 -2.17 22.51 20.14
CA ASN A 59 -2.22 21.72 18.91
C ASN A 59 -0.88 21.64 18.15
N GLN A 60 0.22 22.16 18.71
CA GLN A 60 1.53 22.16 18.02
C GLN A 60 2.04 20.76 17.72
N TYR A 61 1.75 19.77 18.57
CA TYR A 61 2.07 18.37 18.28
C TYR A 61 1.34 17.82 17.05
N SER A 62 0.07 18.16 16.86
CA SER A 62 -0.72 17.79 15.67
C SER A 62 -0.18 18.47 14.41
N VAL A 63 0.27 19.73 14.52
CA VAL A 63 0.91 20.46 13.42
C VAL A 63 2.25 19.83 13.04
N LEU A 64 3.06 19.42 14.04
CA LEU A 64 4.31 18.70 13.80
C LEU A 64 4.07 17.38 13.07
N ALA A 65 3.05 16.62 13.48
CA ALA A 65 2.66 15.38 12.81
C ALA A 65 2.16 15.61 11.35
N ALA A 66 1.61 16.80 11.06
CA ALA A 66 1.16 17.16 9.71
C ALA A 66 2.28 17.66 8.78
N ALA A 67 3.46 18.01 9.30
CA ALA A 67 4.53 18.63 8.51
C ALA A 67 5.04 17.71 7.38
N ALA A 68 5.34 16.45 7.68
CA ALA A 68 5.77 15.47 6.68
C ALA A 68 4.70 15.19 5.61
N PRO A 69 3.42 14.94 5.95
CA PRO A 69 2.34 14.84 4.97
C PRO A 69 2.16 16.07 4.07
N ILE A 70 2.41 17.29 4.56
CA ILE A 70 2.37 18.52 3.73
C ILE A 70 3.48 18.47 2.67
N ALA A 71 4.70 18.12 3.05
CA ALA A 71 5.80 17.96 2.11
C ALA A 71 5.51 16.84 1.09
N GLN A 72 4.96 15.71 1.52
CA GLN A 72 4.54 14.61 0.66
C GLN A 72 3.49 15.07 -0.36
N LEU A 73 2.48 15.82 0.04
CA LEU A 73 1.45 16.34 -0.85
C LEU A 73 2.03 17.21 -1.96
N ALA A 74 2.93 18.12 -1.62
CA ALA A 74 3.60 19.00 -2.58
C ALA A 74 4.48 18.23 -3.59
N TRP A 75 5.04 17.10 -3.17
CA TRP A 75 5.94 16.28 -4.00
C TRP A 75 5.23 15.33 -4.97
N GLN A 76 3.96 14.98 -4.75
CA GLN A 76 3.24 13.97 -5.56
C GLN A 76 3.24 14.21 -7.07
N PRO A 77 3.01 15.42 -7.61
CA PRO A 77 3.05 15.65 -9.06
C PRO A 77 4.44 15.36 -9.65
N VAL A 78 5.50 15.74 -8.92
CA VAL A 78 6.89 15.52 -9.35
C VAL A 78 7.21 14.02 -9.35
N SER A 79 6.87 13.30 -8.28
CA SER A 79 7.13 11.87 -8.16
C SER A 79 6.47 11.06 -9.28
N SER A 80 5.25 11.41 -9.70
CA SER A 80 4.52 10.71 -10.77
C SER A 80 5.25 10.76 -12.11
N VAL A 81 5.91 11.88 -12.42
CA VAL A 81 6.72 12.06 -13.62
C VAL A 81 8.04 11.32 -13.50
N LEU A 82 8.74 11.44 -12.35
CA LEU A 82 10.03 10.82 -12.12
C LEU A 82 9.96 9.28 -12.19
N ILE A 83 8.91 8.67 -11.63
CA ILE A 83 8.69 7.21 -11.64
C ILE A 83 8.60 6.65 -13.06
N VAL A 84 8.05 7.42 -14.01
CA VAL A 84 7.96 6.99 -15.41
C VAL A 84 9.26 7.22 -16.15
N LYS A 85 9.97 8.34 -15.89
CA LYS A 85 11.14 8.79 -16.66
C LYS A 85 12.48 8.25 -16.15
N ILE A 86 12.63 8.04 -14.84
CA ILE A 86 13.90 7.67 -14.22
C ILE A 86 13.92 6.17 -13.92
N ARG A 87 15.10 5.56 -14.10
CA ARG A 87 15.32 4.15 -13.74
C ARG A 87 15.11 3.94 -12.26
N HIS A 88 14.32 2.92 -11.91
CA HIS A 88 13.92 2.62 -10.53
C HIS A 88 15.13 2.40 -9.61
N ARG A 89 16.19 1.75 -10.13
CA ARG A 89 17.45 1.49 -9.41
C ARG A 89 18.16 2.77 -8.94
N VAL A 90 18.01 3.88 -9.67
CA VAL A 90 18.61 5.19 -9.30
C VAL A 90 17.61 5.99 -8.46
N LEU A 91 16.34 5.99 -8.87
CA LEU A 91 15.30 6.79 -8.23
C LEU A 91 15.08 6.38 -6.78
N MET A 92 15.02 5.07 -6.50
CA MET A 92 14.72 4.55 -5.16
C MET A 92 15.78 4.98 -4.12
N PRO A 93 17.09 4.71 -4.30
CA PRO A 93 18.11 5.17 -3.35
C PRO A 93 18.13 6.68 -3.18
N ALA A 94 17.90 7.44 -4.26
CA ALA A 94 17.84 8.90 -4.19
C ALA A 94 16.66 9.39 -3.33
N MET A 95 15.51 8.74 -3.44
CA MET A 95 14.34 9.04 -2.61
C MET A 95 14.60 8.73 -1.13
N ILE A 96 15.30 7.63 -0.83
CA ILE A 96 15.63 7.26 0.55
C ILE A 96 16.64 8.21 1.16
N LEU A 97 17.69 8.60 0.42
CA LEU A 97 18.65 9.61 0.89
C LEU A 97 18.02 10.98 1.14
N GLY A 98 17.05 11.35 0.31
CA GLY A 98 16.27 12.57 0.46
C GLY A 98 14.99 12.40 1.26
N TRP A 99 14.92 11.40 2.15
CA TRP A 99 13.71 10.89 2.80
C TRP A 99 12.76 11.99 3.31
N GLY A 100 13.25 12.98 4.00
CA GLY A 100 12.41 14.08 4.50
C GLY A 100 11.69 14.90 3.42
N LEU A 101 12.17 14.86 2.16
CA LEU A 101 11.59 15.60 1.03
C LEU A 101 10.89 14.68 0.02
N PHE A 102 11.31 13.41 -0.10
CA PHE A 102 10.98 12.53 -1.22
C PHE A 102 10.18 11.26 -0.83
N GLU A 103 9.88 11.06 0.44
CA GLU A 103 9.12 9.90 0.96
C GLU A 103 7.85 9.60 0.15
N ALA A 104 7.18 10.64 -0.31
CA ALA A 104 5.93 10.53 -1.05
C ALA A 104 6.00 9.70 -2.35
N GLY A 105 7.19 9.51 -2.91
CA GLY A 105 7.39 8.74 -4.15
C GLY A 105 7.57 7.24 -3.95
N CYS A 106 7.91 6.79 -2.76
CA CYS A 106 8.25 5.38 -2.51
C CYS A 106 7.05 4.44 -2.70
N LEU A 107 5.90 4.73 -2.10
CA LEU A 107 4.69 3.91 -2.24
C LEU A 107 4.19 3.78 -3.70
N PRO A 108 4.08 4.88 -4.50
CA PRO A 108 3.78 4.78 -5.92
C PRO A 108 4.79 3.92 -6.68
N LEU A 109 6.08 4.08 -6.40
CA LEU A 109 7.14 3.34 -7.07
C LEU A 109 7.05 1.84 -6.78
N PHE A 110 6.88 1.41 -5.53
CA PHE A 110 6.65 0.00 -5.18
C PHE A 110 5.42 -0.59 -5.86
N SER A 111 4.34 0.17 -5.91
CA SER A 111 3.11 -0.26 -6.56
C SER A 111 3.32 -0.50 -8.05
N ILE A 112 4.07 0.39 -8.72
CA ILE A 112 4.38 0.25 -10.15
C ILE A 112 5.32 -0.92 -10.38
N ILE A 113 6.40 -1.08 -9.60
CA ILE A 113 7.28 -2.25 -9.67
C ILE A 113 6.46 -3.52 -9.51
N THR A 114 5.61 -3.62 -8.49
CA THR A 114 4.75 -4.78 -8.29
C THR A 114 3.88 -5.08 -9.50
N SER A 115 3.32 -4.05 -10.16
CA SER A 115 2.48 -4.23 -11.34
C SER A 115 3.26 -4.64 -12.59
N GLN A 116 4.54 -4.32 -12.67
CA GLN A 116 5.43 -4.64 -13.79
C GLN A 116 6.04 -6.05 -13.69
N TRP A 117 6.17 -6.60 -12.47
CA TRP A 117 6.84 -7.88 -12.23
C TRP A 117 5.88 -9.04 -11.99
N TYR A 118 4.62 -8.77 -11.58
CA TYR A 118 3.70 -9.81 -11.13
C TYR A 118 2.36 -9.78 -11.87
N ARG A 119 1.74 -10.97 -12.00
CA ARG A 119 0.39 -11.12 -12.56
C ARG A 119 -0.65 -10.49 -11.64
N ARG A 120 -1.82 -10.07 -12.21
CA ARG A 120 -2.92 -9.44 -11.44
C ARG A 120 -3.44 -10.33 -10.30
N SER A 121 -3.44 -11.65 -10.48
CA SER A 121 -3.80 -12.63 -9.44
C SER A 121 -2.79 -12.67 -8.29
N GLU A 122 -1.50 -12.41 -8.55
CA GLU A 122 -0.41 -12.48 -7.58
C GLU A 122 -0.19 -11.15 -6.84
N GLN A 123 -0.58 -10.03 -7.46
CA GLN A 123 -0.37 -8.69 -6.91
C GLN A 123 -0.87 -8.53 -5.46
N PRO A 124 -2.05 -9.05 -5.04
CA PRO A 124 -2.51 -8.89 -3.66
C PRO A 124 -1.54 -9.44 -2.62
N ILE A 125 -0.98 -10.63 -2.84
CA ILE A 125 -0.01 -11.23 -1.91
C ILE A 125 1.30 -10.44 -1.92
N ARG A 126 1.78 -10.01 -3.11
CA ARG A 126 3.03 -9.26 -3.23
C ARG A 126 2.92 -7.89 -2.58
N VAL A 127 1.80 -7.19 -2.79
CA VAL A 127 1.51 -5.93 -2.08
C VAL A 127 1.40 -6.16 -0.58
N ALA A 128 0.78 -7.27 -0.13
CA ALA A 128 0.68 -7.60 1.27
C ALA A 128 2.03 -7.90 1.93
N LEU A 129 2.95 -8.51 1.22
CA LEU A 129 4.28 -8.79 1.75
C LEU A 129 5.03 -7.50 2.13
N TRP A 130 5.07 -6.51 1.23
CA TRP A 130 5.74 -5.26 1.56
C TRP A 130 4.89 -4.31 2.44
N PHE A 131 3.55 -4.38 2.44
CA PHE A 131 2.73 -3.69 3.44
C PHE A 131 2.74 -4.38 4.81
N GLY A 132 2.92 -5.69 4.85
CA GLY A 132 3.02 -6.45 6.11
C GLY A 132 4.23 -6.05 6.96
N THR A 133 5.30 -5.55 6.32
CA THR A 133 6.47 -5.02 7.02
C THR A 133 6.15 -3.84 7.93
N ASN A 134 5.05 -3.11 7.69
CA ASN A 134 4.55 -2.08 8.60
C ASN A 134 4.32 -2.62 10.01
N GLY A 135 3.78 -3.83 10.14
CA GLY A 135 3.59 -4.47 11.44
C GLY A 135 4.92 -4.89 12.08
N LEU A 136 5.88 -5.38 11.29
CA LEU A 136 7.23 -5.69 11.77
C LEU A 136 7.92 -4.40 12.24
N ALA A 137 7.84 -3.31 11.47
CA ALA A 137 8.38 -2.01 11.84
C ALA A 137 7.77 -1.51 13.17
N THR A 138 6.46 -1.68 13.38
CA THR A 138 5.80 -1.35 14.64
C THR A 138 6.37 -2.14 15.81
N MET A 139 6.59 -3.45 15.64
CA MET A 139 7.19 -4.28 16.68
C MET A 139 8.64 -3.87 16.97
N VAL A 140 9.46 -3.67 15.93
CA VAL A 140 10.86 -3.24 16.05
C VAL A 140 10.94 -1.87 16.72
N ALA A 141 10.12 -0.89 16.28
CA ALA A 141 10.04 0.42 16.88
C ALA A 141 9.70 0.38 18.38
N ALA A 142 8.74 -0.47 18.77
CA ALA A 142 8.36 -0.66 20.16
C ALA A 142 9.50 -1.26 21.00
N ILE A 143 10.21 -2.27 20.46
CA ILE A 143 11.36 -2.89 21.15
C ILE A 143 12.51 -1.89 21.28
N LEU A 144 12.86 -1.18 20.21
CA LEU A 144 13.91 -0.16 20.22
C LEU A 144 13.57 0.97 21.21
N SER A 145 12.34 1.49 21.18
CA SER A 145 11.91 2.55 22.07
C SER A 145 11.90 2.10 23.53
N TYR A 146 11.53 0.84 23.81
CA TYR A 146 11.61 0.27 25.15
C TYR A 146 13.05 0.17 25.65
N GLY A 147 13.99 -0.25 24.80
CA GLY A 147 15.41 -0.37 25.13
C GLY A 147 16.10 1.00 25.25
N LEU A 148 15.98 1.81 24.20
CA LEU A 148 16.65 3.11 24.11
C LEU A 148 16.09 4.14 25.08
N GLY A 149 14.79 4.05 25.40
CA GLY A 149 14.15 4.92 26.40
C GLY A 149 14.66 4.74 27.83
N ARG A 150 15.46 3.69 28.10
CA ARG A 150 16.11 3.44 29.41
C ARG A 150 17.53 3.96 29.50
N ILE A 151 18.08 4.47 28.40
CA ILE A 151 19.44 5.01 28.41
C ILE A 151 19.46 6.32 29.17
N GLU A 152 20.09 6.31 30.33
CA GLU A 152 20.37 7.52 31.08
C GLU A 152 21.65 8.15 30.52
N SER A 153 21.50 9.22 29.77
CA SER A 153 22.60 9.98 29.17
C SER A 153 22.48 11.44 29.51
N THR A 154 23.62 12.06 29.79
CA THR A 154 23.70 13.52 29.99
C THR A 154 23.79 14.31 28.69
N VAL A 155 23.98 13.63 27.53
CA VAL A 155 24.23 14.27 26.23
C VAL A 155 22.97 14.29 25.35
N LEU A 156 22.21 13.20 25.35
CA LEU A 156 21.01 13.04 24.52
C LEU A 156 19.82 12.59 25.37
N ALA A 157 18.67 13.18 25.11
CA ALA A 157 17.40 12.74 25.70
C ALA A 157 16.97 11.36 25.12
N PRO A 158 16.18 10.56 25.85
CA PRO A 158 15.75 9.22 25.40
C PRO A 158 15.10 9.21 24.01
N TRP A 159 14.27 10.20 23.68
CA TRP A 159 13.63 10.32 22.37
C TRP A 159 14.64 10.61 21.24
N GLN A 160 15.74 11.33 21.52
CA GLN A 160 16.78 11.63 20.52
C GLN A 160 17.56 10.37 20.13
N TRP A 161 17.80 9.45 21.07
CA TRP A 161 18.42 8.15 20.78
C TRP A 161 17.57 7.33 19.81
N ILE A 162 16.24 7.36 19.95
CA ILE A 162 15.33 6.62 19.06
C ILE A 162 15.48 7.15 17.64
N TYR A 163 15.43 8.47 17.42
CA TYR A 163 15.61 9.07 16.10
C TYR A 163 17.00 8.83 15.50
N LEU A 164 18.04 8.92 16.31
CA LEU A 164 19.42 8.70 15.85
C LEU A 164 19.62 7.28 15.31
N VAL A 165 19.16 6.27 16.05
CA VAL A 165 19.33 4.87 15.67
C VAL A 165 18.49 4.54 14.44
N THR A 166 17.24 4.98 14.35
CA THR A 166 16.39 4.74 13.19
C THR A 166 16.96 5.42 11.94
N GLY A 167 17.38 6.69 12.03
CA GLY A 167 17.98 7.40 10.91
C GLY A 167 19.30 6.79 10.40
N LEU A 168 20.14 6.26 11.30
CA LEU A 168 21.37 5.55 10.88
C LEU A 168 21.05 4.25 10.14
N LEU A 169 20.05 3.49 10.57
CA LEU A 169 19.61 2.28 9.87
C LEU A 169 19.16 2.61 8.44
N THR A 170 18.38 3.67 8.26
CA THR A 170 17.92 4.15 6.95
C THR A 170 19.12 4.48 6.02
N ILE A 171 20.12 5.21 6.50
CA ILE A 171 21.29 5.57 5.69
C ILE A 171 22.10 4.33 5.29
N ILE A 172 22.27 3.36 6.18
CA ILE A 172 23.03 2.12 5.92
C ILE A 172 22.35 1.25 4.87
N SER A 173 21.03 1.28 4.75
CA SER A 173 20.28 0.47 3.79
C SER A 173 20.46 0.91 2.33
N VAL A 174 20.72 2.20 2.09
CA VAL A 174 20.79 2.81 0.75
C VAL A 174 21.76 2.12 -0.22
N PRO A 175 23.05 1.85 0.14
CA PRO A 175 23.98 1.16 -0.74
C PRO A 175 23.53 -0.26 -1.12
N PHE A 176 22.91 -0.97 -0.19
CA PHE A 176 22.40 -2.32 -0.41
C PHE A 176 21.27 -2.33 -1.44
N ILE A 177 20.36 -1.37 -1.35
CA ILE A 177 19.24 -1.23 -2.28
C ILE A 177 19.74 -0.89 -3.69
N TYR A 178 20.65 0.07 -3.82
CA TYR A 178 21.25 0.43 -5.11
C TYR A 178 21.92 -0.78 -5.79
N TRP A 179 22.53 -1.65 -5.01
CA TRP A 179 23.21 -2.82 -5.54
C TRP A 179 22.25 -3.94 -5.97
N ARG A 180 21.15 -4.16 -5.23
CA ARG A 180 20.22 -5.30 -5.42
C ARG A 180 19.02 -5.01 -6.30
N LEU A 181 18.58 -3.76 -6.43
CA LEU A 181 17.37 -3.42 -7.18
C LEU A 181 17.64 -3.44 -8.70
N ASP A 182 16.82 -4.15 -9.46
CA ASP A 182 16.79 -4.13 -10.93
C ASP A 182 15.60 -3.30 -11.45
N ASP A 183 15.78 -2.68 -12.63
CA ASP A 183 14.84 -1.71 -13.20
C ASP A 183 13.61 -2.37 -13.85
N ASP A 184 13.82 -3.42 -14.65
CA ASP A 184 12.79 -4.06 -15.48
C ASP A 184 13.16 -5.53 -15.71
N ILE A 185 12.15 -6.37 -15.95
CA ILE A 185 12.31 -7.79 -16.31
C ILE A 185 13.23 -7.95 -17.54
N ARG A 186 13.13 -7.02 -18.50
CA ARG A 186 13.94 -7.06 -19.74
C ARG A 186 15.45 -6.94 -19.49
N THR A 187 15.82 -6.23 -18.42
CA THR A 187 17.21 -5.91 -18.05
C THR A 187 17.65 -6.60 -16.76
N ALA A 188 16.81 -7.45 -16.18
CA ALA A 188 17.08 -8.11 -14.92
C ALA A 188 18.36 -8.95 -14.97
N ARG A 189 19.29 -8.70 -14.03
CA ARG A 189 20.62 -9.35 -14.02
C ARG A 189 20.58 -10.79 -13.58
N PHE A 190 19.59 -11.19 -12.81
CA PHE A 190 19.41 -12.52 -12.27
C PHE A 190 18.64 -13.50 -13.18
N LEU A 191 18.11 -13.02 -14.32
CA LEU A 191 17.38 -13.84 -15.28
C LEU A 191 18.21 -14.05 -16.56
N THR A 192 18.20 -15.26 -17.08
CA THR A 192 18.73 -15.60 -18.41
C THR A 192 17.89 -14.95 -19.51
N PRO A 193 18.37 -14.80 -20.75
CA PRO A 193 17.59 -14.26 -21.85
C PRO A 193 16.28 -15.04 -22.12
N GLU A 194 16.29 -16.35 -21.95
CA GLU A 194 15.12 -17.22 -22.13
C GLU A 194 14.10 -17.01 -21.01
N GLU A 195 14.55 -16.94 -19.76
CA GLU A 195 13.68 -16.65 -18.61
C GLU A 195 13.08 -15.25 -18.68
N ARG A 196 13.82 -14.24 -19.18
CA ARG A 196 13.26 -12.90 -19.42
C ARG A 196 12.12 -12.92 -20.43
N ALA A 197 12.27 -13.68 -21.52
CA ALA A 197 11.22 -13.83 -22.53
C ALA A 197 9.98 -14.52 -21.95
N GLN A 198 10.17 -15.58 -21.15
CA GLN A 198 9.08 -16.29 -20.48
C GLN A 198 8.40 -15.40 -19.43
N ALA A 199 9.16 -14.67 -18.63
CA ALA A 199 8.62 -13.75 -17.62
C ALA A 199 7.81 -12.61 -18.28
N LEU A 200 8.26 -12.07 -19.41
CA LEU A 200 7.53 -11.06 -20.16
C LEU A 200 6.23 -11.62 -20.75
N GLU A 201 6.28 -12.83 -21.33
CA GLU A 201 5.09 -13.47 -21.89
C GLU A 201 4.05 -13.78 -20.80
N ARG A 202 4.49 -14.17 -19.60
CA ARG A 202 3.62 -14.37 -18.43
C ARG A 202 2.81 -13.12 -18.09
N LEU A 203 3.35 -11.93 -18.32
CA LEU A 203 2.66 -10.66 -18.05
C LEU A 203 1.72 -10.22 -19.18
N ARG A 204 1.73 -10.88 -20.33
CA ARG A 204 0.84 -10.55 -21.46
C ARG A 204 -0.63 -10.58 -21.03
N ALA A 205 -1.01 -11.54 -20.19
CA ALA A 205 -2.36 -11.67 -19.66
C ALA A 205 -2.84 -10.45 -18.88
N ASN A 206 -1.92 -9.67 -18.27
CA ASN A 206 -2.28 -8.48 -17.49
C ASN A 206 -2.86 -7.33 -18.33
N GLN A 207 -2.57 -7.31 -19.63
CA GLN A 207 -2.99 -6.25 -20.58
C GLN A 207 -2.71 -4.82 -20.10
N THR A 208 -1.64 -4.63 -19.31
CA THR A 208 -1.36 -3.37 -18.62
C THR A 208 -0.25 -2.53 -19.25
N GLY A 209 0.25 -2.92 -20.45
CA GLY A 209 1.29 -2.18 -21.17
C GLY A 209 2.63 -2.19 -20.44
N ALA A 210 3.42 -3.26 -20.57
CA ALA A 210 4.74 -3.30 -19.97
C ALA A 210 5.74 -2.48 -20.81
N GLY A 211 6.35 -1.46 -20.20
CA GLY A 211 7.65 -0.96 -20.66
C GLY A 211 7.70 0.22 -21.61
N THR A 212 6.66 1.02 -21.78
CA THR A 212 6.81 2.34 -22.41
C THR A 212 7.30 3.36 -21.40
N GLN A 213 8.53 3.85 -21.55
CA GLN A 213 9.06 4.93 -20.70
C GLN A 213 8.61 6.34 -21.15
N GLU A 214 7.67 6.41 -22.09
CA GLU A 214 7.12 7.67 -22.57
C GLU A 214 5.98 8.14 -21.68
N TYR A 215 6.14 9.36 -21.12
CA TYR A 215 5.11 10.00 -20.34
C TYR A 215 4.03 10.61 -21.26
N GLN A 216 2.80 10.17 -21.14
CA GLN A 216 1.69 10.55 -22.00
C GLN A 216 0.68 11.44 -21.28
N TRP A 217 0.67 12.75 -21.57
CA TRP A 217 -0.25 13.71 -20.97
C TRP A 217 -1.74 13.37 -21.20
N LYS A 218 -2.06 12.72 -22.31
CA LYS A 218 -3.43 12.24 -22.59
C LYS A 218 -3.92 11.27 -21.49
N GLN A 219 -3.06 10.37 -21.03
CA GLN A 219 -3.40 9.43 -19.95
C GLN A 219 -3.58 10.14 -18.59
N VAL A 220 -2.87 11.24 -18.35
CA VAL A 220 -3.05 12.08 -17.16
C VAL A 220 -4.46 12.72 -17.17
N LEU A 221 -4.82 13.36 -18.27
CA LEU A 221 -6.15 13.96 -18.42
C LEU A 221 -7.27 12.91 -18.31
N GLU A 222 -7.07 11.73 -18.91
CA GLU A 222 -8.00 10.62 -18.78
C GLU A 222 -8.18 10.19 -17.32
N THR A 223 -7.12 10.19 -16.51
CA THR A 223 -7.19 9.86 -15.09
C THR A 223 -8.13 10.81 -14.33
N PHE A 224 -8.03 12.12 -14.59
CA PHE A 224 -8.89 13.13 -13.96
C PHE A 224 -10.32 13.14 -14.47
N THR A 225 -10.60 12.54 -15.62
CA THR A 225 -11.98 12.34 -16.12
C THR A 225 -12.59 11.01 -15.69
N ASP A 226 -11.83 10.18 -14.97
CA ASP A 226 -12.26 8.87 -14.54
C ASP A 226 -12.79 8.89 -13.11
N ILE A 227 -14.07 8.56 -12.93
CA ILE A 227 -14.74 8.51 -11.61
C ILE A 227 -13.99 7.57 -10.64
N LYS A 228 -13.36 6.50 -11.15
CA LYS A 228 -12.55 5.59 -10.31
C LYS A 228 -11.47 6.35 -9.53
N CYS A 229 -10.86 7.36 -10.14
CA CYS A 229 -9.80 8.15 -9.53
C CYS A 229 -10.27 8.82 -8.25
N TYR A 230 -11.41 9.46 -8.29
CA TYR A 230 -11.98 10.19 -7.16
C TYR A 230 -12.45 9.24 -6.05
N LEU A 231 -13.07 8.10 -6.43
CA LEU A 231 -13.53 7.12 -5.45
C LEU A 231 -12.35 6.45 -4.72
N PHE A 232 -11.29 6.07 -5.44
CA PHE A 232 -10.07 5.55 -4.81
C PHE A 232 -9.34 6.61 -3.99
N GLY A 233 -9.30 7.87 -4.44
CA GLY A 233 -8.76 8.98 -3.67
C GLY A 233 -9.54 9.20 -2.37
N ALA A 234 -10.87 9.18 -2.42
CA ALA A 234 -11.72 9.32 -1.23
C ALA A 234 -11.54 8.17 -0.23
N MET A 235 -11.38 6.93 -0.71
CA MET A 235 -11.03 5.80 0.15
C MET A 235 -9.67 6.00 0.82
N SER A 236 -8.67 6.47 0.07
CA SER A 236 -7.33 6.75 0.57
C SER A 236 -7.36 7.82 1.68
N LEU A 237 -8.07 8.90 1.44
CA LEU A 237 -8.27 9.97 2.42
C LEU A 237 -8.89 9.43 3.70
N ALA A 238 -9.98 8.67 3.59
CA ALA A 238 -10.70 8.12 4.74
C ALA A 238 -9.82 7.17 5.57
N ILE A 239 -9.07 6.29 4.91
CA ILE A 239 -8.15 5.36 5.60
C ILE A 239 -7.04 6.12 6.32
N CYS A 240 -6.42 7.11 5.68
CA CYS A 240 -5.31 7.83 6.28
C CYS A 240 -5.73 8.70 7.46
N ILE A 241 -6.95 9.23 7.48
CA ILE A 241 -7.52 9.85 8.68
C ILE A 241 -7.51 8.86 9.84
N GLY A 242 -8.00 7.62 9.62
CA GLY A 242 -8.04 6.60 10.66
C GLY A 242 -6.66 6.05 11.03
N ALA A 243 -5.76 5.89 10.07
CA ALA A 243 -4.40 5.41 10.31
C ALA A 243 -3.61 6.37 11.21
N GLN A 244 -3.77 7.69 11.03
CA GLN A 244 -3.14 8.69 11.90
C GLN A 244 -3.67 8.63 13.33
N MET A 245 -4.95 8.30 13.53
CA MET A 245 -5.46 8.02 14.87
C MET A 245 -4.68 6.88 15.53
N ALA A 246 -4.49 5.76 14.84
CA ALA A 246 -3.80 4.60 15.38
C ALA A 246 -2.30 4.84 15.61
N VAL A 247 -1.62 5.53 14.69
CA VAL A 247 -0.16 5.74 14.72
C VAL A 247 0.23 6.87 15.64
N THR A 248 -0.40 8.05 15.52
CA THR A 248 -0.01 9.25 16.26
C THR A 248 -0.62 9.28 17.65
N PHE A 249 -1.91 8.95 17.77
CA PHE A 249 -2.63 9.02 19.04
C PHE A 249 -2.79 7.66 19.74
N GLY A 250 -2.54 6.54 19.04
CA GLY A 250 -2.64 5.19 19.61
C GLY A 250 -1.86 5.01 20.92
N PRO A 251 -0.56 5.35 20.98
CA PRO A 251 0.21 5.29 22.23
C PRO A 251 -0.37 6.16 23.35
N LEU A 252 -0.89 7.35 23.03
CA LEU A 252 -1.52 8.25 24.01
C LEU A 252 -2.87 7.69 24.50
N ILE A 253 -3.67 7.08 23.61
CA ILE A 253 -4.91 6.41 23.97
C ILE A 253 -4.63 5.21 24.89
N LEU A 254 -3.61 4.40 24.60
CA LEU A 254 -3.19 3.30 25.47
C LEU A 254 -2.73 3.80 26.86
N LYS A 255 -1.96 4.90 26.89
CA LYS A 255 -1.54 5.53 28.14
C LYS A 255 -2.75 6.00 28.96
N SER A 256 -3.82 6.47 28.30
CA SER A 256 -5.05 6.91 28.98
C SER A 256 -5.82 5.77 29.67
N PHE A 257 -5.53 4.50 29.36
CA PHE A 257 -6.08 3.33 30.07
C PHE A 257 -5.40 3.06 31.42
N GLY A 258 -4.43 3.92 31.80
CA GLY A 258 -3.73 3.82 33.08
C GLY A 258 -2.47 2.95 33.07
N PHE A 259 -1.96 2.62 31.89
CA PHE A 259 -0.68 1.92 31.77
C PHE A 259 0.51 2.86 31.92
N ASP A 260 1.60 2.34 32.50
CA ASP A 260 2.90 3.01 32.52
C ASP A 260 3.49 3.12 31.10
N THR A 261 4.36 4.11 30.88
CA THR A 261 4.99 4.39 29.58
C THR A 261 5.62 3.16 28.94
N TYR A 262 6.39 2.38 29.73
CA TYR A 262 7.05 1.17 29.22
C TYR A 262 6.07 0.05 28.87
N LYS A 263 5.02 -0.15 29.69
CA LYS A 263 3.96 -1.11 29.38
C LYS A 263 3.17 -0.69 28.15
N THR A 264 2.88 0.60 28.02
CA THR A 264 2.23 1.16 26.84
C THR A 264 3.02 0.88 25.56
N THR A 265 4.35 1.05 25.62
CA THR A 265 5.24 0.76 24.50
C THR A 265 5.21 -0.72 24.12
N LEU A 266 5.27 -1.63 25.10
CA LEU A 266 5.20 -3.07 24.87
C LEU A 266 3.85 -3.53 24.30
N LEU A 267 2.73 -2.87 24.62
CA LEU A 267 1.41 -3.16 24.08
C LEU A 267 1.27 -2.84 22.58
N ASN A 268 2.21 -2.10 21.99
CA ASN A 268 2.29 -1.91 20.55
C ASN A 268 2.88 -3.13 19.82
N ILE A 269 3.56 -4.05 20.51
CA ILE A 269 4.09 -5.29 19.90
C ILE A 269 2.94 -6.20 19.42
N PRO A 270 1.94 -6.56 20.24
CA PRO A 270 0.78 -7.31 19.77
C PRO A 270 -0.01 -6.59 18.67
N PHE A 271 -0.08 -5.25 18.71
CA PHE A 271 -0.70 -4.45 17.67
C PHE A 271 0.01 -4.64 16.32
N GLY A 272 1.35 -4.54 16.29
CA GLY A 272 2.15 -4.78 15.10
C GLY A 272 2.04 -6.23 14.58
N ALA A 273 2.03 -7.22 15.48
CA ALA A 273 1.83 -8.61 15.09
C ALA A 273 0.46 -8.83 14.45
N LEU A 274 -0.60 -8.27 15.04
CA LEU A 274 -1.95 -8.35 14.47
C LEU A 274 -2.03 -7.63 13.11
N GLN A 275 -1.35 -6.50 12.96
CA GLN A 275 -1.23 -5.77 11.70
C GLN A 275 -0.64 -6.66 10.60
N CYS A 276 0.46 -7.37 10.84
CA CYS A 276 1.03 -8.35 9.91
C CYS A 276 0.00 -9.44 9.54
N ILE A 277 -0.62 -10.04 10.54
CA ILE A 277 -1.60 -11.13 10.35
C ILE A 277 -2.77 -10.63 9.50
N VAL A 278 -3.31 -9.46 9.81
CA VAL A 278 -4.46 -8.88 9.09
C VAL A 278 -4.10 -8.57 7.64
N VAL A 279 -2.96 -7.97 7.37
CA VAL A 279 -2.51 -7.64 6.00
C VAL A 279 -2.35 -8.91 5.17
N LEU A 280 -1.68 -9.94 5.69
CA LEU A 280 -1.46 -11.20 4.97
C LEU A 280 -2.76 -12.00 4.80
N SER A 281 -3.61 -12.06 5.83
CA SER A 281 -4.91 -12.73 5.75
C SER A 281 -5.86 -12.06 4.76
N ALA A 282 -5.88 -10.72 4.72
CA ALA A 282 -6.66 -9.95 3.75
C ALA A 282 -6.26 -10.29 2.31
N ALA A 283 -4.96 -10.37 2.04
CA ALA A 283 -4.45 -10.74 0.73
C ALA A 283 -4.79 -12.20 0.38
N TRP A 284 -4.62 -13.13 1.31
CA TRP A 284 -4.95 -14.53 1.11
C TRP A 284 -6.45 -14.73 0.81
N VAL A 285 -7.33 -14.09 1.58
CA VAL A 285 -8.78 -14.11 1.33
C VAL A 285 -9.10 -13.56 -0.06
N THR A 286 -8.46 -12.45 -0.45
CA THR A 286 -8.67 -11.80 -1.76
C THR A 286 -8.27 -12.71 -2.92
N VAL A 287 -7.14 -13.41 -2.81
CA VAL A 287 -6.71 -14.37 -3.84
C VAL A 287 -7.68 -15.54 -3.93
N ARG A 288 -8.15 -16.03 -2.78
CA ARG A 288 -9.08 -17.17 -2.74
C ARG A 288 -10.48 -16.84 -3.23
N THR A 289 -11.02 -15.68 -2.85
CA THR A 289 -12.38 -15.26 -3.21
C THR A 289 -12.45 -14.52 -4.54
N ARG A 290 -11.31 -13.96 -5.03
CA ARG A 290 -11.21 -13.06 -6.19
C ARG A 290 -12.02 -11.75 -6.05
N TRP A 291 -12.64 -11.50 -4.89
CA TRP A 291 -13.49 -10.35 -4.60
C TRP A 291 -12.79 -9.43 -3.58
N LYS A 292 -12.13 -8.39 -4.09
CA LYS A 292 -11.39 -7.43 -3.25
C LYS A 292 -12.31 -6.55 -2.41
N SER A 293 -13.45 -6.17 -3.00
CA SER A 293 -14.45 -5.34 -2.31
C SER A 293 -15.10 -6.04 -1.11
N LEU A 294 -15.31 -7.36 -1.20
CA LEU A 294 -15.88 -8.14 -0.09
C LEU A 294 -14.91 -8.20 1.09
N ALA A 295 -13.64 -8.49 0.81
CA ALA A 295 -12.60 -8.51 1.84
C ALA A 295 -12.45 -7.13 2.51
N LEU A 296 -12.48 -6.06 1.72
CA LEU A 296 -12.43 -4.68 2.22
C LEU A 296 -13.64 -4.35 3.10
N GLY A 297 -14.85 -4.72 2.69
CA GLY A 297 -16.07 -4.53 3.47
C GLY A 297 -16.01 -5.24 4.82
N PHE A 298 -15.51 -6.47 4.86
CA PHE A 298 -15.32 -7.24 6.08
C PHE A 298 -14.34 -6.54 7.05
N MET A 299 -13.21 -6.01 6.54
CA MET A 299 -12.25 -5.24 7.35
C MET A 299 -12.89 -3.99 7.95
N LEU A 300 -13.69 -3.25 7.18
CA LEU A 300 -14.38 -2.05 7.64
C LEU A 300 -15.34 -2.32 8.81
N VAL A 301 -16.00 -3.47 8.82
CA VAL A 301 -16.87 -3.85 9.94
C VAL A 301 -16.08 -3.96 11.24
N PHE A 302 -14.91 -4.61 11.24
CA PHE A 302 -14.07 -4.70 12.46
C PHE A 302 -13.57 -3.34 12.92
N ILE A 303 -13.18 -2.47 11.99
CA ILE A 303 -12.77 -1.09 12.33
C ILE A 303 -13.91 -0.34 13.00
N LEU A 304 -15.12 -0.40 12.43
CA LEU A 304 -16.28 0.27 12.98
C LEU A 304 -16.65 -0.29 14.37
N VAL A 305 -16.61 -1.61 14.56
CA VAL A 305 -16.82 -2.24 15.87
C VAL A 305 -15.78 -1.75 16.88
N GLY A 306 -14.49 -1.69 16.51
CA GLY A 306 -13.43 -1.16 17.36
C GLY A 306 -13.68 0.30 17.77
N LEU A 307 -14.05 1.15 16.83
CA LEU A 307 -14.36 2.56 17.10
C LEU A 307 -15.59 2.73 17.99
N VAL A 308 -16.66 1.94 17.77
CA VAL A 308 -17.84 1.96 18.62
C VAL A 308 -17.51 1.54 20.05
N LEU A 309 -16.71 0.49 20.23
CA LEU A 309 -16.27 0.05 21.55
C LEU A 309 -15.40 1.10 22.24
N LEU A 310 -14.47 1.75 21.53
CA LEU A 310 -13.65 2.84 22.09
C LEU A 310 -14.49 4.06 22.47
N TYR A 311 -15.61 4.31 21.79
CA TYR A 311 -16.51 5.41 22.08
C TYR A 311 -17.45 5.13 23.25
N THR A 312 -17.95 3.89 23.37
CA THR A 312 -19.02 3.51 24.32
C THR A 312 -18.51 2.99 25.66
N LEU A 313 -17.37 2.28 25.66
CA LEU A 313 -16.85 1.68 26.89
C LEU A 313 -16.27 2.74 27.83
N PRO A 314 -16.64 2.72 29.13
CA PRO A 314 -16.02 3.56 30.14
C PRO A 314 -14.55 3.13 30.35
N ARG A 315 -13.70 4.12 30.73
CA ARG A 315 -12.26 3.88 30.91
C ARG A 315 -11.92 3.43 32.33
N ASP A 316 -12.64 2.41 32.80
CA ASP A 316 -12.45 1.81 34.11
C ASP A 316 -11.58 0.57 34.04
N LYS A 317 -10.97 0.18 35.15
CA LYS A 317 -10.14 -1.02 35.23
C LYS A 317 -10.86 -2.31 34.81
N SER A 318 -12.20 -2.39 35.03
CA SER A 318 -13.03 -3.54 34.64
C SER A 318 -13.19 -3.67 33.11
N HIS A 319 -13.09 -2.58 32.35
CA HIS A 319 -13.29 -2.53 30.90
C HIS A 319 -11.98 -2.54 30.08
N ILE A 320 -10.81 -2.57 30.74
CA ILE A 320 -9.48 -2.57 30.07
C ILE A 320 -9.38 -3.67 28.99
N PRO A 321 -9.81 -4.94 29.19
CA PRO A 321 -9.71 -5.95 28.14
C PRO A 321 -10.53 -5.59 26.89
N GLY A 322 -11.72 -5.03 27.06
CA GLY A 322 -12.58 -4.58 25.97
C GLY A 322 -11.97 -3.38 25.21
N LEU A 323 -11.39 -2.42 25.95
CA LEU A 323 -10.69 -1.27 25.36
C LEU A 323 -9.43 -1.66 24.59
N LEU A 324 -8.66 -2.65 25.07
CA LEU A 324 -7.51 -3.20 24.36
C LEU A 324 -7.95 -3.95 23.08
N LEU A 325 -9.01 -4.76 23.16
CA LEU A 325 -9.57 -5.42 21.98
C LEU A 325 -10.02 -4.39 20.93
N ALA A 326 -10.72 -3.34 21.38
CA ALA A 326 -11.15 -2.25 20.52
C ALA A 326 -9.99 -1.53 19.84
N TYR A 327 -8.91 -1.27 20.59
CA TYR A 327 -7.68 -0.70 20.05
C TYR A 327 -7.05 -1.62 18.99
N TYR A 328 -6.97 -2.92 19.27
CA TYR A 328 -6.38 -3.87 18.33
C TYR A 328 -7.21 -4.04 17.06
N PHE A 329 -8.52 -3.81 17.08
CA PHE A 329 -9.32 -3.77 15.87
C PHE A 329 -8.94 -2.63 14.91
N LEU A 330 -8.27 -1.58 15.38
CA LEU A 330 -7.73 -0.54 14.50
C LEU A 330 -6.60 -1.06 13.59
N ALA A 331 -5.96 -2.19 13.91
CA ALA A 331 -4.97 -2.81 13.03
C ALA A 331 -5.54 -3.22 11.67
N PHE A 332 -6.86 -3.44 11.57
CA PHE A 332 -7.54 -3.76 10.30
C PHE A 332 -7.47 -2.61 9.27
N ILE A 333 -7.22 -1.36 9.69
CA ILE A 333 -7.01 -0.21 8.82
C ILE A 333 -5.87 -0.48 7.83
N PHE A 334 -4.79 -1.10 8.27
CA PHE A 334 -3.61 -1.38 7.44
C PHE A 334 -3.86 -2.47 6.39
N GLY A 335 -4.75 -3.43 6.69
CA GLY A 335 -5.24 -4.40 5.71
C GLY A 335 -6.05 -3.73 4.59
N CYS A 336 -6.84 -2.70 4.90
CA CYS A 336 -7.61 -1.95 3.91
C CYS A 336 -6.71 -1.23 2.91
N VAL A 337 -5.61 -0.60 3.34
CA VAL A 337 -4.66 0.08 2.44
C VAL A 337 -4.12 -0.87 1.38
N ASN A 338 -3.63 -2.05 1.81
CA ASN A 338 -3.13 -3.10 0.93
C ASN A 338 -4.18 -3.52 -0.13
N LEU A 339 -5.42 -3.75 0.30
CA LEU A 339 -6.50 -4.16 -0.59
C LEU A 339 -6.83 -3.09 -1.64
N ILE A 340 -6.89 -1.80 -1.24
CA ILE A 340 -7.18 -0.71 -2.17
C ILE A 340 -6.05 -0.54 -3.18
N VAL A 341 -4.79 -0.55 -2.76
CA VAL A 341 -3.65 -0.46 -3.68
C VAL A 341 -3.70 -1.59 -4.71
N SER A 342 -3.89 -2.85 -4.26
CA SER A 342 -4.02 -3.98 -5.19
C SER A 342 -5.26 -3.87 -6.09
N TRP A 343 -6.32 -3.22 -5.63
CA TRP A 343 -7.55 -2.98 -6.41
C TRP A 343 -7.34 -1.90 -7.47
N ILE A 344 -6.61 -0.83 -7.17
CA ILE A 344 -6.19 0.19 -8.13
C ILE A 344 -5.33 -0.44 -9.23
N LEU A 345 -4.28 -1.20 -8.84
CA LEU A 345 -3.35 -1.83 -9.78
C LEU A 345 -4.04 -2.80 -10.73
N ALA A 346 -5.04 -3.54 -10.23
CA ALA A 346 -5.81 -4.47 -11.04
C ALA A 346 -6.79 -3.79 -12.00
N ASN A 347 -7.26 -2.57 -11.71
CA ASN A 347 -8.29 -1.87 -12.48
C ASN A 347 -7.76 -0.67 -13.28
N THR A 348 -6.45 -0.53 -13.41
CA THR A 348 -5.83 0.57 -14.16
C THR A 348 -4.80 0.02 -15.14
N ALA A 349 -4.94 0.35 -16.42
CA ALA A 349 -3.96 0.08 -17.45
C ALA A 349 -3.38 1.38 -18.02
N GLY A 350 -2.20 1.28 -18.66
CA GLY A 350 -1.39 2.42 -19.09
C GLY A 350 -0.44 2.88 -17.97
N GLN A 351 0.86 2.97 -18.29
CA GLN A 351 1.89 3.26 -17.28
C GLN A 351 1.74 4.65 -16.68
N THR A 352 1.53 5.67 -17.53
CA THR A 352 1.32 7.04 -17.07
C THR A 352 0.02 7.17 -16.29
N LYS A 353 -1.09 6.53 -16.75
CA LYS A 353 -2.38 6.54 -16.04
C LYS A 353 -2.25 5.89 -14.65
N LYS A 354 -1.55 4.76 -14.56
CA LYS A 354 -1.33 4.05 -13.31
C LYS A 354 -0.49 4.87 -12.33
N SER A 355 0.60 5.48 -12.81
CA SER A 355 1.44 6.36 -12.00
C SER A 355 0.66 7.59 -11.50
N THR A 356 -0.13 8.22 -12.37
CA THR A 356 -0.98 9.36 -11.99
C THR A 356 -2.06 8.95 -10.99
N MET A 357 -2.71 7.80 -11.18
CA MET A 357 -3.70 7.26 -10.24
C MET A 357 -3.10 7.03 -8.85
N MET A 358 -1.90 6.43 -8.79
CA MET A 358 -1.18 6.23 -7.53
C MET A 358 -0.74 7.55 -6.90
N ALA A 359 -0.34 8.54 -7.70
CA ALA A 359 -0.02 9.88 -7.19
C ALA A 359 -1.25 10.57 -6.57
N VAL A 360 -2.42 10.49 -7.21
CA VAL A 360 -3.68 11.02 -6.65
C VAL A 360 -4.08 10.26 -5.38
N PHE A 361 -3.94 8.93 -5.36
CA PHE A 361 -4.18 8.13 -4.18
C PHE A 361 -3.30 8.57 -3.00
N ASN A 362 -1.99 8.79 -3.22
CA ASN A 362 -1.07 9.24 -2.18
C ASN A 362 -1.26 10.72 -1.81
N ALA A 363 -1.65 11.58 -2.77
CA ALA A 363 -2.02 12.96 -2.45
C ALA A 363 -3.23 13.00 -1.51
N ALA A 364 -4.26 12.20 -1.78
CA ALA A 364 -5.43 12.07 -0.92
C ALA A 364 -5.05 11.47 0.45
N ALA A 365 -4.13 10.49 0.48
CA ALA A 365 -3.55 9.95 1.72
C ALA A 365 -2.86 11.05 2.54
N SER A 366 -2.05 11.90 1.91
CA SER A 366 -1.37 13.00 2.58
C SER A 366 -2.37 14.02 3.16
N VAL A 367 -3.42 14.35 2.41
CA VAL A 367 -4.52 15.20 2.95
C VAL A 367 -5.18 14.53 4.15
N GLY A 368 -5.46 13.22 4.10
CA GLY A 368 -6.00 12.47 5.22
C GLY A 368 -5.07 12.45 6.44
N ALA A 369 -3.77 12.34 6.19
CA ALA A 369 -2.75 12.38 7.25
C ALA A 369 -2.59 13.77 7.89
N ILE A 370 -2.87 14.85 7.15
CA ILE A 370 -2.95 16.21 7.69
C ILE A 370 -4.22 16.39 8.53
N VAL A 371 -5.36 15.97 7.99
CA VAL A 371 -6.66 16.15 8.64
C VAL A 371 -6.82 15.27 9.89
N GLY A 372 -6.30 14.03 9.83
CA GLY A 372 -6.45 13.05 10.92
C GLY A 372 -6.07 13.59 12.30
N PRO A 373 -4.83 14.05 12.52
CA PRO A 373 -4.42 14.63 13.79
C PRO A 373 -5.24 15.84 14.23
N LEU A 374 -5.74 16.66 13.28
CA LEU A 374 -6.53 17.85 13.58
C LEU A 374 -7.94 17.55 14.11
N LEU A 375 -8.43 16.32 13.92
CA LEU A 375 -9.71 15.87 14.49
C LEU A 375 -9.59 15.57 16.01
N PHE A 376 -8.36 15.50 16.54
CA PHE A 376 -8.10 15.18 17.95
C PHE A 376 -7.62 16.42 18.67
N ASP A 377 -8.54 17.11 19.34
CA ASP A 377 -8.22 18.29 20.14
C ASP A 377 -7.59 17.86 21.49
N ALA A 378 -6.57 18.61 21.93
CA ALA A 378 -5.96 18.42 23.23
C ALA A 378 -6.94 18.67 24.39
N ALA A 379 -7.98 19.50 24.17
CA ALA A 379 -9.02 19.76 25.14
C ALA A 379 -9.92 18.54 25.42
N ASP A 380 -10.04 17.59 24.47
CA ASP A 380 -10.82 16.35 24.63
C ASP A 380 -10.02 15.23 25.32
N ALA A 381 -8.77 15.48 25.71
CA ALA A 381 -7.97 14.51 26.42
C ALA A 381 -8.58 14.20 27.81
N PRO A 382 -8.49 12.97 28.32
CA PRO A 382 -7.81 11.80 27.75
C PRO A 382 -8.69 10.93 26.86
N GLU A 383 -9.98 11.21 26.73
CA GLU A 383 -10.96 10.32 26.07
C GLU A 383 -11.01 10.49 24.55
N TYR A 384 -10.74 11.70 24.03
CA TYR A 384 -10.78 12.04 22.60
C TYR A 384 -12.09 11.65 21.89
N ARG A 385 -13.23 11.77 22.57
CA ARG A 385 -14.54 11.31 22.06
C ARG A 385 -14.96 11.97 20.75
N ALA A 386 -14.69 13.28 20.59
CA ALA A 386 -15.03 14.01 19.36
C ALA A 386 -14.24 13.46 18.15
N GLY A 387 -12.93 13.21 18.32
CA GLY A 387 -12.08 12.61 17.28
C GLY A 387 -12.53 11.19 16.91
N ILE A 388 -12.83 10.34 17.89
CA ILE A 388 -13.32 8.96 17.67
C ILE A 388 -14.65 8.99 16.91
N ARG A 389 -15.61 9.85 17.29
CA ARG A 389 -16.91 10.00 16.62
C ARG A 389 -16.73 10.45 15.16
N SER A 390 -15.87 11.42 14.92
CA SER A 390 -15.57 11.91 13.55
C SER A 390 -14.97 10.81 12.69
N THR A 391 -14.00 10.07 13.23
CA THR A 391 -13.36 8.94 12.54
C THR A 391 -14.38 7.83 12.24
N MET A 392 -15.31 7.54 13.15
CA MET A 392 -16.39 6.57 12.92
C MET A 392 -17.28 7.00 11.75
N GLY A 393 -17.65 8.29 11.66
CA GLY A 393 -18.40 8.85 10.52
C GLY A 393 -17.64 8.71 9.19
N VAL A 394 -16.33 8.94 9.20
CA VAL A 394 -15.46 8.77 8.02
C VAL A 394 -15.46 7.32 7.54
N PHE A 395 -15.32 6.33 8.41
CA PHE A 395 -15.33 4.92 8.02
C PHE A 395 -16.73 4.42 7.59
N ALA A 396 -17.79 4.93 8.17
CA ALA A 396 -19.16 4.67 7.70
C ALA A 396 -19.36 5.24 6.27
N GLY A 397 -18.88 6.46 6.01
CA GLY A 397 -18.87 7.05 4.67
C GLY A 397 -18.01 6.25 3.69
N MET A 398 -16.87 5.74 4.13
CA MET A 398 -16.00 4.89 3.31
C MET A 398 -16.71 3.60 2.86
N PHE A 399 -17.52 2.99 3.71
CA PHE A 399 -18.32 1.82 3.33
C PHE A 399 -19.25 2.12 2.15
N ALA A 400 -19.91 3.28 2.16
CA ALA A 400 -20.73 3.74 1.03
C ALA A 400 -19.89 3.97 -0.24
N ILE A 401 -18.69 4.55 -0.12
CA ILE A 401 -17.77 4.77 -1.25
C ILE A 401 -17.33 3.44 -1.87
N VAL A 402 -17.08 2.40 -1.07
CA VAL A 402 -16.76 1.06 -1.58
C VAL A 402 -17.90 0.51 -2.42
N LEU A 403 -19.14 0.62 -1.96
CA LEU A 403 -20.32 0.19 -2.72
C LEU A 403 -20.48 0.96 -4.04
N LEU A 404 -20.27 2.28 -4.00
CA LEU A 404 -20.29 3.13 -5.19
C LEU A 404 -19.20 2.71 -6.20
N GLN A 405 -18.00 2.37 -5.72
CA GLN A 405 -16.91 1.90 -6.59
C GLN A 405 -17.24 0.56 -7.25
N VAL A 406 -17.83 -0.38 -6.53
CA VAL A 406 -18.30 -1.65 -7.11
C VAL A 406 -19.33 -1.38 -8.20
N GLY A 407 -20.32 -0.53 -7.94
CA GLY A 407 -21.33 -0.13 -8.93
C GLY A 407 -20.71 0.53 -10.18
N ASN A 408 -19.73 1.42 -9.98
CA ASN A 408 -18.99 2.05 -11.06
C ASN A 408 -18.22 1.03 -11.92
N LEU A 409 -17.52 0.07 -11.31
CA LEU A 409 -16.80 -0.98 -12.04
C LEU A 409 -17.75 -1.93 -12.81
N MET A 410 -18.91 -2.24 -12.23
CA MET A 410 -19.96 -2.99 -12.95
C MET A 410 -20.46 -2.23 -14.17
N LEU A 411 -20.66 -0.92 -14.06
CA LEU A 411 -21.05 -0.06 -15.18
C LEU A 411 -19.97 -0.05 -16.26
N LEU A 412 -18.71 0.11 -15.88
CA LEU A 412 -17.57 0.11 -16.81
C LEU A 412 -17.44 -1.23 -17.54
N ASN A 413 -17.63 -2.37 -16.86
CA ASN A 413 -17.66 -3.68 -17.51
C ASN A 413 -18.80 -3.79 -18.53
N LYS A 414 -20.01 -3.29 -18.21
CA LYS A 414 -21.13 -3.25 -19.18
C LYS A 414 -20.79 -2.38 -20.40
N LEU A 415 -20.12 -1.25 -20.21
CA LEU A 415 -19.65 -0.40 -21.31
C LEU A 415 -18.61 -1.10 -22.18
N GLN A 416 -17.66 -1.84 -21.59
CA GLN A 416 -16.67 -2.62 -22.33
C GLN A 416 -17.32 -3.74 -23.14
N VAL A 417 -18.32 -4.44 -22.61
CA VAL A 417 -19.11 -5.44 -23.35
C VAL A 417 -19.75 -4.81 -24.60
N ARG A 418 -20.40 -3.63 -24.47
CA ARG A 418 -20.99 -2.92 -25.61
C ARG A 418 -19.95 -2.54 -26.67
N ARG A 419 -18.76 -2.09 -26.27
CA ARG A 419 -17.66 -1.75 -27.17
C ARG A 419 -17.13 -2.97 -27.92
N ARG A 420 -16.98 -4.12 -27.21
CA ARG A 420 -16.57 -5.39 -27.85
C ARG A 420 -17.54 -5.81 -28.92
N ILE A 421 -18.85 -5.79 -28.65
CA ILE A 421 -19.88 -6.10 -29.61
C ILE A 421 -19.82 -5.15 -30.82
N ALA A 422 -19.64 -3.84 -30.59
CA ALA A 422 -19.51 -2.86 -31.69
C ALA A 422 -18.25 -3.09 -32.53
N ASN A 423 -17.19 -3.66 -31.99
CA ASN A 423 -15.94 -4.02 -32.67
C ASN A 423 -15.93 -5.46 -33.21
N ASN A 424 -17.09 -6.13 -33.32
CA ASN A 424 -17.24 -7.52 -33.77
C ASN A 424 -16.40 -8.53 -32.94
N LYS A 425 -16.18 -8.26 -31.65
CA LYS A 425 -15.50 -9.15 -30.71
C LYS A 425 -16.51 -9.88 -29.79
N PRO A 426 -16.12 -11.02 -29.20
CA PRO A 426 -16.98 -11.73 -28.24
C PRO A 426 -17.41 -10.82 -27.07
N ALA A 427 -18.70 -10.87 -26.74
CA ALA A 427 -19.25 -10.07 -25.64
C ALA A 427 -18.59 -10.40 -24.27
N HIS A 428 -18.35 -11.69 -24.03
CA HIS A 428 -17.72 -12.20 -22.82
C HIS A 428 -16.33 -12.74 -23.16
N ILE A 429 -15.32 -12.21 -22.50
CA ILE A 429 -13.94 -12.64 -22.58
C ILE A 429 -13.55 -13.18 -21.20
N HIS A 430 -12.90 -14.34 -21.18
CA HIS A 430 -12.34 -14.87 -19.93
C HIS A 430 -11.09 -14.07 -19.53
N ASP A 431 -11.05 -13.63 -18.30
CA ASP A 431 -9.89 -12.86 -17.78
C ASP A 431 -8.80 -13.83 -17.29
N HIS A 432 -7.93 -14.24 -18.19
CA HIS A 432 -6.79 -15.13 -17.88
C HIS A 432 -5.77 -14.51 -16.91
N SER A 433 -5.83 -13.21 -16.66
CA SER A 433 -4.94 -12.55 -15.70
C SER A 433 -5.23 -12.92 -14.26
N MET A 434 -6.46 -13.39 -13.99
CA MET A 434 -6.94 -13.80 -12.67
C MET A 434 -6.94 -15.31 -12.45
N ASP A 435 -6.49 -16.11 -13.44
CA ASP A 435 -6.40 -17.55 -13.30
C ASP A 435 -5.26 -17.99 -12.39
N ASP A 436 -5.44 -19.09 -11.65
CA ASP A 436 -4.43 -19.63 -10.73
C ASP A 436 -3.20 -20.15 -11.50
N LYS A 437 -3.42 -20.75 -12.69
CA LYS A 437 -2.35 -21.22 -13.56
C LYS A 437 -2.21 -20.32 -14.77
N TYR A 438 -0.97 -20.17 -15.23
CA TYR A 438 -0.71 -19.50 -16.50
C TYR A 438 -1.24 -20.33 -17.65
N VAL A 439 -2.05 -19.72 -18.53
CA VAL A 439 -2.49 -20.29 -19.80
C VAL A 439 -1.85 -19.47 -20.91
N ASP A 440 -1.15 -20.12 -21.84
CA ASP A 440 -0.61 -19.44 -23.00
C ASP A 440 -1.75 -19.02 -23.94
N ILE A 441 -1.97 -17.72 -24.02
CA ILE A 441 -3.07 -17.13 -24.81
C ILE A 441 -2.86 -17.34 -26.31
N ARG A 442 -1.62 -17.57 -26.77
CA ARG A 442 -1.30 -17.80 -28.20
C ARG A 442 -1.73 -19.17 -28.70
N THR A 443 -1.77 -20.17 -27.85
CA THR A 443 -2.09 -21.55 -28.19
C THR A 443 -3.58 -21.89 -28.15
N GLY A 444 -4.39 -21.04 -27.52
CA GLY A 444 -5.85 -21.18 -27.52
C GLY A 444 -6.46 -20.65 -28.81
N ASN A 445 -7.45 -21.37 -29.35
CA ASN A 445 -8.23 -21.02 -30.58
C ASN A 445 -9.01 -19.69 -30.49
N ALA A 446 -8.79 -18.86 -29.49
CA ALA A 446 -9.30 -17.51 -29.34
C ALA A 446 -8.35 -16.51 -30.03
N GLY A 447 -8.17 -16.66 -31.33
CA GLY A 447 -7.43 -15.69 -32.13
C GLY A 447 -7.99 -14.30 -31.89
N THR A 448 -7.18 -13.41 -31.30
CA THR A 448 -7.31 -11.95 -31.15
C THR A 448 -7.27 -11.38 -29.73
N THR A 449 -7.41 -12.18 -28.69
CA THR A 449 -7.28 -11.67 -27.31
C THR A 449 -5.82 -11.63 -26.87
N GLY A 450 -5.32 -10.44 -26.51
CA GLY A 450 -3.96 -10.24 -26.01
C GLY A 450 -2.98 -9.58 -26.98
N ASP A 451 -3.33 -9.32 -28.23
CA ASP A 451 -2.45 -8.64 -29.20
C ASP A 451 -2.16 -7.19 -28.80
N ARG A 452 -3.08 -6.55 -28.09
CA ARG A 452 -2.95 -5.18 -27.59
C ARG A 452 -2.34 -5.05 -26.19
N ALA A 453 -1.97 -6.17 -25.57
CA ALA A 453 -1.50 -6.21 -24.18
C ALA A 453 -0.29 -5.31 -23.93
N PHE A 454 0.62 -5.16 -24.89
CA PHE A 454 1.84 -4.35 -24.78
C PHE A 454 1.78 -3.01 -25.53
N ALA A 455 0.62 -2.65 -26.10
CA ALA A 455 0.46 -1.42 -26.89
C ALA A 455 0.42 -0.13 -26.05
N GLY A 456 0.61 -0.20 -24.73
CA GLY A 456 0.58 0.97 -23.84
C GLY A 456 -0.80 1.63 -23.71
N LEU A 457 -1.88 0.91 -24.09
CA LEU A 457 -3.25 1.42 -24.03
C LEU A 457 -3.74 1.52 -22.58
N THR A 458 -4.67 2.46 -22.35
CA THR A 458 -5.37 2.56 -21.07
C THR A 458 -6.47 1.51 -20.94
N ASP A 459 -6.97 1.30 -19.73
CA ASP A 459 -8.10 0.41 -19.45
C ASP A 459 -9.40 0.85 -20.18
N ARG A 460 -9.51 2.15 -20.55
CA ARG A 460 -10.61 2.66 -21.35
C ARG A 460 -10.44 2.41 -22.84
N ASP A 461 -9.22 2.58 -23.36
CA ASP A 461 -8.93 2.42 -24.80
C ASP A 461 -8.82 0.95 -25.20
N ASN A 462 -8.48 0.05 -24.26
CA ASN A 462 -8.39 -1.38 -24.49
C ASN A 462 -9.76 -2.06 -24.28
N ASP A 463 -10.43 -2.45 -25.34
CA ASP A 463 -11.72 -3.14 -25.31
C ASP A 463 -11.64 -4.58 -24.72
N GLU A 464 -10.44 -5.15 -24.63
CA GLU A 464 -10.20 -6.46 -24.02
C GLU A 464 -10.00 -6.40 -22.50
N PHE A 465 -9.95 -5.18 -21.92
CA PHE A 465 -9.76 -5.02 -20.49
C PHE A 465 -11.03 -5.41 -19.71
N VAL A 466 -10.85 -6.19 -18.61
CA VAL A 466 -11.92 -6.60 -17.72
C VAL A 466 -11.65 -6.02 -16.32
N TYR A 467 -12.63 -5.32 -15.75
CA TYR A 467 -12.51 -4.75 -14.41
C TYR A 467 -12.87 -5.79 -13.34
N VAL A 468 -12.08 -5.79 -12.24
CA VAL A 468 -12.18 -6.74 -11.11
C VAL A 468 -12.82 -6.06 -9.91
N TYR A 469 -13.76 -6.75 -9.23
CA TYR A 469 -14.54 -6.24 -8.09
C TYR A 469 -13.88 -6.48 -6.72
#